data_d96c9f7b0419f3037838a7d52295cfa5
#
_entry.id   d96c9f7b0419f3037838a7d52295cfa5
#
_cell.length_a   1.000
_cell.length_b   1.000
_cell.length_c   1.000
_cell.angle_alpha   90.00
_cell.angle_beta   90.00
_cell.angle_gamma   90.00
#
_symmetry.space_group_name_H-M   'P 1'
#
loop_
_entity.id
_entity.type
_entity.pdbx_description
1 polymer ?
#
loop_
_entity_poly.entity_id
_entity_poly.type
_entity_poly.pdbx_seq_one_letter_code
_entity_poly.pdbx_strand_id
1 'polypeptide(L)'
;GVDVLIGAHDHRPLVARKGETVYVNSGARASAVGHVEVSMERKSKSFIGMEFRPEVALLDKNRVDKDMRCRFASDIDAVSRYTARPVGSLKMPLLSRESFRGMCDYINFLHYVQIESSGADISFAAPLSFNGTIPEGTVRVRDLFSIYPYENQLYVMSMTGSEILSYLEYSYSQWIETESEHLLRIRPGRDERTGSDSWSFVGRTYNFDSAGGLNYTVDINAPEGQRIRIESLAFFSASATPEIYTVAMTSYRASGGG
;
A
#
# COMPACT_ATOMS: atom_id res chain seq x y z
N GLY A 1 -14.32 -20.27 25.70
CA GLY A 1 -14.21 -19.98 24.28
C GLY A 1 -14.42 -18.51 24.02
N VAL A 2 -14.26 -18.08 22.77
CA VAL A 2 -14.60 -16.74 22.31
C VAL A 2 -15.91 -16.87 21.54
N ASP A 3 -16.93 -16.11 21.91
CA ASP A 3 -18.26 -16.18 21.28
C ASP A 3 -18.35 -15.21 20.10
N VAL A 4 -17.75 -14.03 20.25
CA VAL A 4 -17.74 -12.95 19.22
C VAL A 4 -16.32 -12.50 18.96
N LEU A 5 -15.91 -12.47 17.70
CA LEU A 5 -14.65 -11.92 17.22
C LEU A 5 -14.92 -10.75 16.26
N ILE A 6 -14.40 -9.58 16.58
CA ILE A 6 -14.50 -8.39 15.74
C ILE A 6 -13.14 -8.14 15.11
N GLY A 7 -13.08 -8.16 13.78
CA GLY A 7 -11.87 -7.90 12.98
C GLY A 7 -11.97 -6.62 12.17
N ALA A 8 -10.82 -6.13 11.70
CA ALA A 8 -10.74 -4.92 10.88
C ALA A 8 -9.62 -4.93 9.84
N HIS A 9 -8.50 -5.59 10.10
CA HIS A 9 -7.26 -5.46 9.33
C HIS A 9 -7.36 -5.91 7.87
N ASP A 10 -8.21 -6.89 7.56
CA ASP A 10 -8.37 -7.44 6.21
C ASP A 10 -9.02 -6.46 5.22
N HIS A 11 -9.58 -5.37 5.69
CA HIS A 11 -10.28 -4.36 4.89
C HIS A 11 -11.45 -4.90 4.04
N ARG A 12 -11.99 -6.07 4.39
CA ARG A 12 -13.10 -6.72 3.68
C ARG A 12 -14.32 -6.81 4.59
N PRO A 13 -15.48 -6.30 4.17
CA PRO A 13 -16.73 -6.57 4.87
C PRO A 13 -16.98 -8.09 4.85
N LEU A 14 -17.07 -8.70 6.02
CA LEU A 14 -17.21 -10.15 6.14
C LEU A 14 -17.98 -10.52 7.40
N VAL A 15 -18.90 -11.46 7.25
CA VAL A 15 -19.50 -12.20 8.35
C VAL A 15 -19.14 -13.67 8.16
N ALA A 16 -18.63 -14.31 9.21
CA ALA A 16 -18.30 -15.72 9.21
C ALA A 16 -18.69 -16.37 10.55
N ARG A 17 -18.86 -17.69 10.54
CA ARG A 17 -19.11 -18.48 11.74
C ARG A 17 -18.23 -19.73 11.72
N LYS A 18 -17.66 -20.05 12.88
CA LYS A 18 -16.93 -21.31 13.09
C LYS A 18 -17.36 -21.91 14.44
N GLY A 19 -18.09 -23.01 14.40
CA GLY A 19 -18.78 -23.54 15.59
C GLY A 19 -19.74 -22.49 16.15
N GLU A 20 -19.64 -22.18 17.43
CA GLU A 20 -20.46 -21.15 18.10
C GLU A 20 -19.87 -19.75 17.98
N THR A 21 -18.62 -19.61 17.56
CA THR A 21 -17.97 -18.30 17.41
C THR A 21 -18.44 -17.61 16.15
N VAL A 22 -18.91 -16.35 16.28
CA VAL A 22 -19.20 -15.46 15.16
C VAL A 22 -18.06 -14.47 14.94
N TYR A 23 -17.73 -14.21 13.67
CA TYR A 23 -16.75 -13.23 13.24
C TYR A 23 -17.42 -12.16 12.41
N VAL A 24 -17.11 -10.88 12.71
CA VAL A 24 -17.60 -9.71 11.96
C VAL A 24 -16.43 -8.80 11.64
N ASN A 25 -16.28 -8.44 10.38
CA ASN A 25 -15.33 -7.44 9.92
C ASN A 25 -16.08 -6.36 9.11
N SER A 26 -16.00 -5.12 9.54
CA SER A 26 -16.69 -3.99 8.90
C SER A 26 -15.99 -3.47 7.63
N GLY A 27 -14.82 -4.01 7.28
CA GLY A 27 -14.04 -3.53 6.14
C GLY A 27 -13.19 -2.30 6.49
N ALA A 28 -13.09 -1.35 5.56
CA ALA A 28 -12.19 -0.22 5.66
C ALA A 28 -12.86 1.11 5.31
N ARG A 29 -12.20 2.22 5.71
CA ARG A 29 -12.56 3.60 5.33
C ARG A 29 -13.99 3.99 5.71
N ALA A 30 -14.50 3.45 6.81
CA ALA A 30 -15.88 3.67 7.26
C ALA A 30 -16.92 3.45 6.15
N SER A 31 -16.73 2.43 5.30
CA SER A 31 -17.68 2.09 4.24
C SER A 31 -18.82 1.21 4.72
N ALA A 32 -18.66 0.57 5.87
CA ALA A 32 -19.67 -0.29 6.49
C ALA A 32 -19.56 -0.27 8.01
N VAL A 33 -20.61 -0.72 8.66
CA VAL A 33 -20.66 -0.97 10.10
C VAL A 33 -20.94 -2.45 10.31
N GLY A 34 -20.06 -3.12 11.08
CA GLY A 34 -20.33 -4.45 11.59
C GLY A 34 -21.04 -4.34 12.95
N HIS A 35 -22.10 -5.10 13.15
CA HIS A 35 -22.72 -5.23 14.45
C HIS A 35 -23.11 -6.69 14.75
N VAL A 36 -23.24 -7.01 16.02
CA VAL A 36 -23.69 -8.31 16.49
C VAL A 36 -24.78 -8.06 17.51
N GLU A 37 -26.00 -8.49 17.18
CA GLU A 37 -27.08 -8.55 18.15
C GLU A 37 -26.91 -9.79 19.03
N VAL A 38 -26.92 -9.59 20.34
CA VAL A 38 -26.78 -10.66 21.31
C VAL A 38 -28.10 -10.79 22.09
N SER A 39 -28.79 -11.89 21.87
CA SER A 39 -29.99 -12.23 22.62
C SER A 39 -29.64 -13.24 23.71
N MET A 40 -29.98 -12.93 24.94
CA MET A 40 -29.72 -13.78 26.10
C MET A 40 -31.03 -14.24 26.74
N GLU A 41 -31.20 -15.54 26.87
CA GLU A 41 -32.30 -16.10 27.59
C GLU A 41 -31.91 -16.38 29.05
N ARG A 42 -32.72 -15.88 29.97
CA ARG A 42 -32.49 -16.04 31.41
C ARG A 42 -33.68 -16.68 32.08
N LYS A 43 -33.41 -17.79 32.75
CA LYS A 43 -34.40 -18.47 33.62
C LYS A 43 -33.98 -18.30 35.08
N SER A 44 -34.77 -17.58 35.86
CA SER A 44 -34.44 -17.24 37.25
C SER A 44 -33.16 -16.40 37.32
N LYS A 45 -32.11 -16.86 38.00
CA LYS A 45 -30.79 -16.20 38.10
C LYS A 45 -29.73 -16.79 37.17
N SER A 46 -30.09 -17.79 36.35
CA SER A 46 -29.15 -18.46 35.46
C SER A 46 -29.40 -18.12 34.00
N PHE A 47 -28.34 -17.89 33.22
CA PHE A 47 -28.43 -17.82 31.76
C PHE A 47 -28.58 -19.23 31.19
N ILE A 48 -29.52 -19.41 30.25
CA ILE A 48 -29.82 -20.71 29.64
C ILE A 48 -29.53 -20.78 28.15
N GLY A 49 -29.29 -19.63 27.50
CA GLY A 49 -28.94 -19.56 26.10
C GLY A 49 -28.49 -18.19 25.68
N MET A 50 -27.64 -18.14 24.65
CA MET A 50 -27.24 -16.92 23.93
C MET A 50 -27.36 -17.18 22.44
N GLU A 51 -27.91 -16.21 21.72
CA GLU A 51 -27.97 -16.20 20.26
C GLU A 51 -27.21 -14.99 19.74
N PHE A 52 -26.38 -15.19 18.73
CA PHE A 52 -25.60 -14.14 18.07
C PHE A 52 -26.05 -13.99 16.63
N ARG A 53 -26.48 -12.78 16.26
CA ARG A 53 -26.86 -12.39 14.89
C ARG A 53 -25.89 -11.36 14.36
N PRO A 54 -24.81 -11.80 13.66
CA PRO A 54 -23.85 -10.90 13.07
C PRO A 54 -24.36 -10.32 11.75
N GLU A 55 -24.11 -9.04 11.53
CA GLU A 55 -24.42 -8.34 10.28
C GLU A 55 -23.36 -7.32 9.94
N VAL A 56 -23.14 -7.09 8.63
CA VAL A 56 -22.38 -5.94 8.12
C VAL A 56 -23.28 -5.09 7.23
N ALA A 57 -23.62 -3.91 7.72
CA ALA A 57 -24.42 -2.93 6.98
C ALA A 57 -23.52 -1.97 6.22
N LEU A 58 -23.67 -1.91 4.89
CA LEU A 58 -22.99 -0.92 4.06
C LEU A 58 -23.56 0.47 4.31
N LEU A 59 -22.69 1.47 4.45
CA LEU A 59 -23.11 2.84 4.67
C LEU A 59 -23.51 3.51 3.35
N ASP A 60 -24.68 4.13 3.36
CA ASP A 60 -25.15 4.98 2.28
C ASP A 60 -24.52 6.38 2.43
N LYS A 61 -23.67 6.76 1.49
CA LYS A 61 -23.00 8.07 1.45
C LYS A 61 -23.97 9.26 1.37
N ASN A 62 -25.20 9.04 0.97
CA ASN A 62 -26.23 10.08 0.87
C ASN A 62 -26.98 10.28 2.19
N ARG A 63 -26.82 9.37 3.15
CA ARG A 63 -27.45 9.45 4.47
C ARG A 63 -26.45 10.01 5.49
N VAL A 64 -26.42 11.32 5.58
CA VAL A 64 -25.54 12.03 6.53
C VAL A 64 -26.33 12.41 7.77
N ASP A 65 -25.82 12.05 8.95
CA ASP A 65 -26.34 12.52 10.22
C ASP A 65 -26.09 14.03 10.35
N LYS A 66 -27.16 14.80 10.47
CA LYS A 66 -27.10 16.27 10.49
C LYS A 66 -26.45 16.80 11.76
N ASP A 67 -26.75 16.18 12.91
CA ASP A 67 -26.22 16.61 14.19
C ASP A 67 -24.72 16.36 14.30
N MET A 68 -24.26 15.20 13.85
CA MET A 68 -22.84 14.89 13.75
C MET A 68 -22.12 15.86 12.79
N ARG A 69 -22.72 16.14 11.64
CA ARG A 69 -22.16 17.11 10.70
C ARG A 69 -22.05 18.52 11.29
N CYS A 70 -23.07 18.98 12.02
CA CYS A 70 -23.02 20.26 12.72
C CYS A 70 -21.96 20.28 13.81
N ARG A 71 -21.86 19.20 14.59
CA ARG A 71 -20.88 19.06 15.67
C ARG A 71 -19.43 19.16 15.18
N PHE A 72 -19.13 18.57 14.03
CA PHE A 72 -17.78 18.56 13.43
C PHE A 72 -17.59 19.58 12.30
N ALA A 73 -18.52 20.54 12.15
CA ALA A 73 -18.48 21.49 11.04
C ALA A 73 -17.17 22.30 11.00
N SER A 74 -16.68 22.76 12.14
CA SER A 74 -15.44 23.53 12.26
C SER A 74 -14.22 22.70 11.87
N ASP A 75 -14.16 21.42 12.27
CA ASP A 75 -13.06 20.53 11.97
C ASP A 75 -13.05 20.14 10.48
N ILE A 76 -14.23 19.83 9.93
CA ILE A 76 -14.40 19.55 8.50
C ILE A 76 -13.94 20.75 7.67
N ASP A 77 -14.30 21.97 8.06
CA ASP A 77 -13.91 23.18 7.37
C ASP A 77 -12.40 23.46 7.49
N ALA A 78 -11.81 23.25 8.67
CA ALA A 78 -10.37 23.38 8.88
C ALA A 78 -9.58 22.39 8.01
N VAL A 79 -9.97 21.11 7.98
CA VAL A 79 -9.36 20.09 7.13
C VAL A 79 -9.53 20.41 5.65
N SER A 80 -10.72 20.87 5.26
CA SER A 80 -11.00 21.25 3.86
C SER A 80 -10.12 22.41 3.40
N ARG A 81 -9.94 23.44 4.22
CA ARG A 81 -9.05 24.55 3.93
C ARG A 81 -7.58 24.11 3.84
N TYR A 82 -7.13 23.30 4.80
CA TYR A 82 -5.76 22.80 4.80
C TYR A 82 -5.46 21.96 3.56
N THR A 83 -6.32 21.00 3.25
CA THR A 83 -6.12 20.08 2.14
C THR A 83 -6.31 20.73 0.76
N ALA A 84 -7.05 21.84 0.69
CA ALA A 84 -7.20 22.64 -0.54
C ALA A 84 -6.01 23.53 -0.83
N ARG A 85 -5.06 23.69 0.10
CA ARG A 85 -3.89 24.59 -0.07
C ARG A 85 -3.01 24.12 -1.23
N PRO A 86 -2.66 25.00 -2.19
CA PRO A 86 -1.73 24.65 -3.25
C PRO A 86 -0.31 24.45 -2.68
N VAL A 87 0.42 23.48 -3.23
CA VAL A 87 1.81 23.14 -2.87
C VAL A 87 2.76 23.22 -4.05
N GLY A 88 2.24 23.27 -5.29
CA GLY A 88 3.02 23.34 -6.49
C GLY A 88 2.17 23.21 -7.75
N SER A 89 2.82 22.93 -8.86
CA SER A 89 2.16 22.64 -10.13
C SER A 89 2.95 21.62 -10.95
N LEU A 90 2.23 20.80 -11.70
CA LEU A 90 2.78 19.82 -12.62
C LEU A 90 2.52 20.25 -14.08
N LYS A 91 3.49 20.02 -14.95
CA LYS A 91 3.35 20.22 -16.41
C LYS A 91 2.76 19.00 -17.10
N MET A 92 2.81 17.83 -16.44
CA MET A 92 2.28 16.55 -16.89
C MET A 92 1.73 15.78 -15.70
N PRO A 93 0.76 14.86 -15.90
CA PRO A 93 0.22 14.07 -14.80
C PRO A 93 1.27 13.06 -14.28
N LEU A 94 1.24 12.79 -12.98
CA LEU A 94 1.97 11.66 -12.38
C LEU A 94 1.03 10.44 -12.30
N LEU A 95 1.46 9.33 -12.88
CA LEU A 95 0.67 8.10 -12.98
C LEU A 95 1.42 6.92 -12.34
N SER A 96 0.95 6.44 -11.20
CA SER A 96 1.64 5.34 -10.49
C SER A 96 1.73 4.05 -11.29
N ARG A 97 0.75 3.77 -12.16
CA ARG A 97 0.73 2.56 -12.99
C ARG A 97 1.91 2.43 -13.97
N GLU A 98 2.54 3.55 -14.33
CA GLU A 98 3.70 3.53 -15.23
C GLU A 98 4.93 2.89 -14.57
N SER A 99 5.04 2.98 -13.23
CA SER A 99 6.15 2.39 -12.45
C SER A 99 6.26 0.87 -12.61
N PHE A 100 5.17 0.21 -12.99
CA PHE A 100 5.16 -1.25 -13.20
C PHE A 100 5.78 -1.68 -14.53
N ARG A 101 6.18 -0.73 -15.37
CA ARG A 101 6.86 -0.96 -16.65
C ARG A 101 8.30 -0.46 -16.66
N GLY A 102 8.73 0.16 -15.57
CA GLY A 102 10.06 0.73 -15.44
C GLY A 102 10.04 2.11 -14.77
N MET A 103 11.15 2.82 -14.89
CA MET A 103 11.28 4.16 -14.33
C MET A 103 10.35 5.12 -15.07
N CYS A 104 9.65 5.97 -14.29
CA CYS A 104 8.72 6.97 -14.81
C CYS A 104 8.70 8.19 -13.88
N ASP A 105 8.04 9.28 -14.31
CA ASP A 105 8.01 10.54 -13.55
C ASP A 105 7.45 10.35 -12.13
N TYR A 106 6.46 9.49 -11.94
CA TYR A 106 5.90 9.21 -10.63
C TYR A 106 6.93 8.60 -9.67
N ILE A 107 7.59 7.50 -10.06
CA ILE A 107 8.54 6.83 -9.17
C ILE A 107 9.83 7.63 -9.01
N ASN A 108 10.27 8.32 -10.07
CA ASN A 108 11.39 9.24 -10.01
C ASN A 108 11.14 10.39 -9.03
N PHE A 109 9.91 10.90 -8.99
CA PHE A 109 9.54 11.92 -8.02
C PHE A 109 9.65 11.41 -6.58
N LEU A 110 9.22 10.19 -6.29
CA LEU A 110 9.37 9.60 -4.95
C LEU A 110 10.85 9.42 -4.59
N HIS A 111 11.67 8.90 -5.49
CA HIS A 111 13.11 8.75 -5.28
C HIS A 111 13.78 10.11 -5.05
N TYR A 112 13.47 11.09 -5.88
CA TYR A 112 13.99 12.44 -5.75
C TYR A 112 13.69 13.04 -4.37
N VAL A 113 12.43 12.96 -3.93
CA VAL A 113 12.03 13.48 -2.60
C VAL A 113 12.77 12.77 -1.48
N GLN A 114 12.94 11.45 -1.55
CA GLN A 114 13.67 10.69 -0.53
C GLN A 114 15.15 11.07 -0.48
N ILE A 115 15.82 11.16 -1.63
CA ILE A 115 17.24 11.53 -1.72
C ILE A 115 17.46 12.97 -1.25
N GLU A 116 16.69 13.94 -1.76
CA GLU A 116 16.79 15.36 -1.37
C GLU A 116 16.52 15.59 0.12
N SER A 117 15.58 14.83 0.69
CA SER A 117 15.23 15.00 2.11
C SER A 117 16.21 14.34 3.07
N SER A 118 16.96 13.34 2.63
CA SER A 118 17.86 12.54 3.47
C SER A 118 19.34 12.78 3.20
N GLY A 119 19.69 13.25 2.00
CA GLY A 119 21.06 13.29 1.51
C GLY A 119 21.69 11.92 1.25
N ALA A 120 20.86 10.87 1.14
CA ALA A 120 21.34 9.52 0.86
C ALA A 120 21.80 9.37 -0.59
N ASP A 121 22.72 8.42 -0.84
CA ASP A 121 23.23 8.12 -2.18
C ASP A 121 22.17 7.45 -3.06
N ILE A 122 21.35 6.60 -2.44
CA ILE A 122 20.37 5.74 -3.11
C ILE A 122 19.02 5.84 -2.38
N SER A 123 17.95 5.59 -3.09
CA SER A 123 16.59 5.50 -2.55
C SER A 123 15.92 4.21 -3.02
N PHE A 124 15.25 3.51 -2.11
CA PHE A 124 14.29 2.45 -2.45
C PHE A 124 12.87 2.96 -2.25
N ALA A 125 12.04 2.83 -3.28
CA ALA A 125 10.65 3.24 -3.25
C ALA A 125 9.77 2.33 -4.12
N ALA A 126 8.53 2.16 -3.68
CA ALA A 126 7.52 1.38 -4.38
C ALA A 126 6.30 2.25 -4.76
N PRO A 127 5.59 1.90 -5.85
CA PRO A 127 4.29 2.51 -6.14
C PRO A 127 3.25 2.02 -5.13
N LEU A 128 2.72 2.94 -4.31
CA LEU A 128 1.83 2.60 -3.20
C LEU A 128 0.42 2.19 -3.63
N SER A 129 0.06 2.48 -4.89
CA SER A 129 -1.18 2.03 -5.51
C SER A 129 -0.99 1.87 -7.02
N PHE A 130 -1.83 1.05 -7.66
CA PHE A 130 -1.81 0.91 -9.13
C PHE A 130 -2.41 2.12 -9.86
N ASN A 131 -3.41 2.76 -9.27
CA ASN A 131 -4.19 3.83 -9.91
C ASN A 131 -4.03 5.20 -9.25
N GLY A 132 -2.92 5.43 -8.53
CA GLY A 132 -2.61 6.75 -7.99
C GLY A 132 -2.31 7.73 -9.11
N THR A 133 -2.93 8.90 -9.05
CA THR A 133 -2.79 9.94 -10.08
C THR A 133 -2.78 11.32 -9.45
N ILE A 134 -1.83 12.16 -9.88
CA ILE A 134 -1.94 13.62 -9.74
C ILE A 134 -2.06 14.19 -11.15
N PRO A 135 -3.15 14.90 -11.47
CA PRO A 135 -3.32 15.51 -12.79
C PRO A 135 -2.33 16.66 -13.01
N GLU A 136 -2.14 17.05 -14.27
CA GLU A 136 -1.44 18.29 -14.60
C GLU A 136 -2.14 19.52 -13.99
N GLY A 137 -1.39 20.61 -13.80
CA GLY A 137 -1.90 21.84 -13.24
C GLY A 137 -1.56 22.00 -11.76
N THR A 138 -2.40 22.71 -11.03
CA THR A 138 -2.16 23.03 -9.61
C THR A 138 -2.27 21.80 -8.73
N VAL A 139 -1.19 21.47 -8.02
CA VAL A 139 -1.15 20.40 -7.01
C VAL A 139 -1.51 20.97 -5.65
N ARG A 140 -2.41 20.29 -4.96
CA ARG A 140 -2.88 20.64 -3.60
C ARG A 140 -2.44 19.58 -2.60
N VAL A 141 -2.44 19.92 -1.31
CA VAL A 141 -2.11 18.96 -0.25
C VAL A 141 -2.88 17.64 -0.39
N ARG A 142 -4.19 17.71 -0.68
CA ARG A 142 -5.04 16.51 -0.86
C ARG A 142 -4.60 15.59 -2.00
N ASP A 143 -3.96 16.16 -3.04
CA ASP A 143 -3.56 15.38 -4.22
C ASP A 143 -2.37 14.48 -3.88
N LEU A 144 -1.54 14.87 -2.92
CA LEU A 144 -0.42 14.07 -2.44
C LEU A 144 -0.89 12.76 -1.79
N PHE A 145 -2.02 12.76 -1.09
CA PHE A 145 -2.59 11.54 -0.49
C PHE A 145 -3.10 10.53 -1.53
N SER A 146 -3.31 10.93 -2.78
CA SER A 146 -3.67 10.00 -3.86
C SER A 146 -2.50 9.12 -4.30
N ILE A 147 -1.27 9.60 -4.10
CA ILE A 147 -0.05 8.89 -4.48
C ILE A 147 0.73 8.37 -3.26
N TYR A 148 0.58 9.00 -2.09
CA TYR A 148 1.25 8.61 -0.86
C TYR A 148 0.31 8.71 0.35
N PRO A 149 -0.56 7.70 0.59
CA PRO A 149 -1.58 7.74 1.64
C PRO A 149 -1.08 7.31 3.03
N TYR A 150 0.15 6.83 3.14
CA TYR A 150 0.69 6.29 4.39
C TYR A 150 1.58 7.29 5.12
N GLU A 151 1.49 7.28 6.44
CA GLU A 151 2.38 8.04 7.32
C GLU A 151 3.60 7.18 7.68
N ASN A 152 4.68 7.35 6.91
CA ASN A 152 5.95 6.67 7.12
C ASN A 152 7.03 7.67 7.49
N GLN A 153 7.94 7.28 8.35
CA GLN A 153 9.20 7.99 8.55
C GLN A 153 10.19 7.60 7.44
N LEU A 154 11.09 8.50 7.10
CA LEU A 154 12.19 8.24 6.19
C LEU A 154 13.41 7.78 7.01
N TYR A 155 13.91 6.60 6.69
CA TYR A 155 15.11 6.03 7.30
C TYR A 155 16.26 6.03 6.30
N VAL A 156 17.48 6.17 6.81
CA VAL A 156 18.70 6.00 6.03
C VAL A 156 19.45 4.80 6.61
N MET A 157 19.66 3.81 5.76
CA MET A 157 20.35 2.57 6.09
C MET A 157 21.72 2.55 5.43
N SER A 158 22.71 1.94 6.08
CA SER A 158 24.01 1.64 5.47
C SER A 158 23.96 0.25 4.84
N MET A 159 24.21 0.16 3.53
CA MET A 159 24.16 -1.09 2.79
C MET A 159 25.39 -1.24 1.89
N THR A 160 25.87 -2.45 1.75
CA THR A 160 26.91 -2.80 0.76
C THR A 160 26.29 -2.93 -0.64
N GLY A 161 27.11 -2.84 -1.68
CA GLY A 161 26.65 -3.06 -3.06
C GLY A 161 26.01 -4.43 -3.28
N SER A 162 26.52 -5.47 -2.61
CA SER A 162 25.95 -6.82 -2.67
C SER A 162 24.58 -6.93 -1.99
N GLU A 163 24.35 -6.23 -0.89
CA GLU A 163 23.04 -6.17 -0.23
C GLU A 163 22.02 -5.40 -1.09
N ILE A 164 22.45 -4.30 -1.72
CA ILE A 164 21.61 -3.55 -2.66
C ILE A 164 21.19 -4.41 -3.84
N LEU A 165 22.16 -5.14 -4.45
CA LEU A 165 21.88 -6.06 -5.54
C LEU A 165 20.89 -7.16 -5.11
N SER A 166 21.17 -7.81 -3.98
CA SER A 166 20.31 -8.87 -3.44
C SER A 166 18.90 -8.37 -3.13
N TYR A 167 18.78 -7.17 -2.63
CA TYR A 167 17.50 -6.54 -2.35
C TYR A 167 16.68 -6.29 -3.62
N LEU A 168 17.32 -5.76 -4.67
CA LEU A 168 16.66 -5.54 -5.96
C LEU A 168 16.27 -6.88 -6.61
N GLU A 169 17.15 -7.87 -6.61
CA GLU A 169 16.82 -9.21 -7.11
C GLU A 169 15.59 -9.79 -6.39
N TYR A 170 15.55 -9.68 -5.05
CA TYR A 170 14.40 -10.11 -4.28
C TYR A 170 13.13 -9.34 -4.67
N SER A 171 13.18 -8.00 -4.73
CA SER A 171 12.03 -7.18 -5.11
C SER A 171 11.47 -7.59 -6.47
N TYR A 172 12.32 -7.68 -7.49
CA TYR A 172 11.87 -8.02 -8.84
C TYR A 172 11.45 -9.48 -8.96
N SER A 173 11.99 -10.41 -8.16
CA SER A 173 11.58 -11.82 -8.15
C SER A 173 10.11 -11.98 -7.73
N GLN A 174 9.60 -11.09 -6.88
CA GLN A 174 8.22 -11.13 -6.44
C GLN A 174 7.20 -10.68 -7.50
N TRP A 175 7.66 -9.97 -8.54
CA TRP A 175 6.81 -9.27 -9.49
C TRP A 175 6.89 -9.79 -10.91
N ILE A 176 8.06 -10.25 -11.34
CA ILE A 176 8.28 -10.71 -12.71
C ILE A 176 7.82 -12.16 -12.87
N GLU A 177 7.00 -12.38 -13.91
CA GLU A 177 6.55 -13.69 -14.36
C GLU A 177 7.09 -13.97 -15.76
N THR A 178 7.91 -15.02 -15.88
CA THR A 178 8.56 -15.36 -17.14
C THR A 178 7.88 -16.48 -17.92
N GLU A 179 6.97 -17.22 -17.27
CA GLU A 179 6.29 -18.38 -17.86
C GLU A 179 4.89 -18.06 -18.39
N SER A 180 4.44 -16.81 -18.29
CA SER A 180 3.11 -16.40 -18.74
C SER A 180 3.17 -15.33 -19.83
N GLU A 181 2.04 -15.05 -20.47
CA GLU A 181 1.89 -13.94 -21.41
C GLU A 181 1.98 -12.56 -20.74
N HIS A 182 2.03 -12.53 -19.41
CA HIS A 182 2.07 -11.33 -18.60
C HIS A 182 3.46 -11.14 -18.00
N LEU A 183 4.01 -9.94 -18.17
CA LEU A 183 5.28 -9.57 -17.53
C LEU A 183 5.22 -9.61 -16.02
N LEU A 184 4.08 -9.27 -15.43
CA LEU A 184 3.89 -9.16 -13.99
C LEU A 184 3.05 -10.32 -13.45
N ARG A 185 3.36 -10.77 -12.24
CA ARG A 185 2.60 -11.81 -11.53
C ARG A 185 1.20 -11.31 -11.18
N ILE A 186 0.23 -11.72 -11.96
CA ILE A 186 -1.18 -11.44 -11.74
C ILE A 186 -1.96 -12.74 -11.54
N ARG A 187 -3.08 -12.64 -10.87
CA ARG A 187 -4.07 -13.73 -10.78
C ARG A 187 -5.37 -13.28 -11.40
N PRO A 188 -6.01 -14.12 -12.22
CA PRO A 188 -7.35 -13.85 -12.70
C PRO A 188 -8.34 -13.89 -11.54
N GLY A 189 -9.41 -13.17 -11.68
CA GLY A 189 -10.51 -13.10 -10.74
C GLY A 189 -11.80 -12.77 -11.44
N ARG A 190 -12.86 -12.60 -10.69
CA ARG A 190 -14.15 -12.14 -11.16
C ARG A 190 -14.68 -11.08 -10.22
N ASP A 191 -15.16 -9.98 -10.74
CA ASP A 191 -15.86 -8.96 -9.97
C ASP A 191 -17.26 -9.50 -9.61
N GLU A 192 -17.47 -9.81 -8.33
CA GLU A 192 -18.72 -10.40 -7.84
C GLU A 192 -19.92 -9.46 -8.07
N ARG A 193 -19.70 -8.16 -8.11
CA ARG A 193 -20.76 -7.15 -8.29
C ARG A 193 -21.21 -7.04 -9.75
N THR A 194 -20.28 -7.12 -10.70
CA THR A 194 -20.57 -6.93 -12.14
C THR A 194 -20.61 -8.25 -12.91
N GLY A 195 -20.07 -9.33 -12.32
CA GLY A 195 -19.90 -10.61 -13.00
C GLY A 195 -18.82 -10.60 -14.07
N SER A 196 -18.09 -9.49 -14.24
CA SER A 196 -17.05 -9.33 -15.25
C SER A 196 -15.75 -9.98 -14.82
N ASP A 197 -14.92 -10.38 -15.77
CA ASP A 197 -13.57 -10.83 -15.51
C ASP A 197 -12.76 -9.67 -14.93
N SER A 198 -11.94 -10.00 -13.95
CA SER A 198 -11.07 -9.08 -13.26
C SER A 198 -9.71 -9.72 -13.04
N TRP A 199 -8.76 -8.95 -12.56
CA TRP A 199 -7.45 -9.46 -12.17
C TRP A 199 -6.93 -8.68 -10.95
N SER A 200 -5.97 -9.26 -10.26
CA SER A 200 -5.25 -8.60 -9.18
C SER A 200 -3.78 -9.02 -9.20
N PHE A 201 -2.90 -8.17 -8.69
CA PHE A 201 -1.53 -8.59 -8.46
C PHE A 201 -1.46 -9.71 -7.42
N VAL A 202 -0.50 -10.61 -7.58
CA VAL A 202 -0.18 -11.63 -6.56
C VAL A 202 0.37 -10.96 -5.31
N GLY A 203 1.33 -10.03 -5.49
CA GLY A 203 1.90 -9.21 -4.43
C GLY A 203 1.13 -7.92 -4.16
N ARG A 204 1.59 -7.17 -3.19
CA ARG A 204 1.07 -5.82 -2.88
C ARG A 204 1.90 -4.77 -3.59
N THR A 205 1.28 -3.78 -4.24
CA THR A 205 1.98 -2.75 -5.03
C THR A 205 3.08 -2.04 -4.24
N TYR A 206 2.87 -1.81 -2.96
CA TYR A 206 3.83 -1.17 -2.07
C TYR A 206 5.05 -2.04 -1.70
N ASN A 207 5.15 -3.25 -2.25
CA ASN A 207 6.32 -4.13 -2.14
C ASN A 207 7.14 -4.20 -3.43
N PHE A 208 6.74 -3.47 -4.48
CA PHE A 208 7.47 -3.42 -5.75
C PHE A 208 8.50 -2.29 -5.71
N ASP A 209 9.55 -2.46 -4.92
CA ASP A 209 10.60 -1.45 -4.82
C ASP A 209 11.48 -1.42 -6.06
N SER A 210 11.78 -0.21 -6.51
CA SER A 210 12.83 0.13 -7.46
C SER A 210 13.88 0.99 -6.77
N ALA A 211 15.00 1.27 -7.44
CA ALA A 211 16.06 2.11 -6.90
C ALA A 211 16.20 3.41 -7.68
N GLY A 212 16.39 4.52 -6.97
CA GLY A 212 16.86 5.80 -7.50
C GLY A 212 18.26 6.10 -7.00
N GLY A 213 19.00 6.97 -7.70
CA GLY A 213 20.39 7.31 -7.37
C GLY A 213 21.43 6.36 -7.98
N LEU A 214 20.99 5.32 -8.67
CA LEU A 214 21.86 4.41 -9.42
C LEU A 214 21.23 4.01 -10.76
N ASN A 215 22.09 3.62 -11.73
CA ASN A 215 21.64 3.07 -13.01
C ASN A 215 21.77 1.54 -13.00
N TYR A 216 20.69 0.86 -13.35
CA TYR A 216 20.65 -0.60 -13.44
C TYR A 216 19.69 -1.04 -14.52
N THR A 217 19.96 -2.23 -15.06
CA THR A 217 19.10 -2.91 -16.03
C THR A 217 18.46 -4.12 -15.38
N VAL A 218 17.20 -4.36 -15.68
CA VAL A 218 16.45 -5.56 -15.29
C VAL A 218 16.26 -6.44 -16.52
N ASP A 219 16.95 -7.55 -16.59
CA ASP A 219 16.74 -8.56 -17.64
C ASP A 219 15.61 -9.51 -17.22
N ILE A 220 14.44 -9.29 -17.79
CA ILE A 220 13.24 -10.08 -17.47
C ILE A 220 13.34 -11.54 -17.95
N ASN A 221 14.25 -11.85 -18.88
CA ASN A 221 14.46 -13.21 -19.41
C ASN A 221 15.51 -13.98 -18.61
N ALA A 222 16.29 -13.29 -17.78
CA ALA A 222 17.29 -13.96 -16.95
C ALA A 222 16.63 -14.75 -15.81
N PRO A 223 17.27 -15.81 -15.32
CA PRO A 223 16.82 -16.55 -14.16
C PRO A 223 16.70 -15.65 -12.93
N GLU A 224 15.83 -16.03 -11.99
CA GLU A 224 15.72 -15.38 -10.69
C GLU A 224 17.09 -15.34 -9.98
N GLY A 225 17.41 -14.19 -9.39
CA GLY A 225 18.72 -13.94 -8.77
C GLY A 225 19.85 -13.53 -9.74
N GLN A 226 19.53 -13.36 -11.05
CA GLN A 226 20.47 -12.94 -12.09
C GLN A 226 19.87 -11.89 -13.03
N ARG A 227 18.79 -11.24 -12.59
CA ARG A 227 18.02 -10.27 -13.39
C ARG A 227 18.58 -8.86 -13.34
N ILE A 228 19.29 -8.52 -12.27
CA ILE A 228 19.74 -7.16 -12.03
C ILE A 228 21.22 -7.00 -12.40
N ARG A 229 21.46 -6.02 -13.28
CA ARG A 229 22.82 -5.56 -13.60
C ARG A 229 22.94 -4.09 -13.25
N ILE A 230 23.77 -3.77 -12.27
CA ILE A 230 24.06 -2.40 -11.87
C ILE A 230 25.19 -1.87 -12.77
N GLU A 231 24.98 -0.71 -13.41
CA GLU A 231 25.85 -0.18 -14.46
C GLU A 231 26.68 1.01 -14.00
N SER A 232 26.21 1.77 -13.02
CA SER A 232 26.71 3.12 -12.75
C SER A 232 27.73 3.24 -11.66
N LEU A 233 28.17 2.15 -11.04
CA LEU A 233 29.03 2.29 -9.87
C LEU A 233 30.17 1.28 -9.87
N ALA A 234 31.32 1.70 -9.31
CA ALA A 234 32.38 0.85 -8.84
C ALA A 234 31.89 -0.07 -7.67
N PHE A 235 30.63 -0.52 -7.70
CA PHE A 235 30.02 -1.42 -6.72
C PHE A 235 30.79 -2.71 -6.55
N PHE A 236 31.55 -3.06 -7.57
CA PHE A 236 32.34 -4.28 -7.62
C PHE A 236 33.85 -3.96 -7.72
N SER A 237 34.28 -2.88 -7.07
CA SER A 237 35.73 -2.73 -6.87
C SER A 237 36.25 -4.00 -6.21
N ALA A 238 37.28 -4.60 -6.80
CA ALA A 238 37.99 -5.73 -6.21
C ALA A 238 38.76 -5.34 -4.91
N SER A 239 38.41 -4.23 -4.31
CA SER A 239 38.89 -3.76 -3.01
C SER A 239 38.46 -4.72 -1.91
N ALA A 240 39.36 -5.06 -1.02
CA ALA A 240 39.13 -5.97 0.09
C ALA A 240 38.11 -5.42 1.16
N THR A 241 37.73 -4.15 1.07
CA THR A 241 36.70 -3.51 1.88
C THR A 241 35.49 -3.25 1.01
N PRO A 242 34.30 -3.79 1.36
CA PRO A 242 33.08 -3.48 0.64
C PRO A 242 32.76 -2.01 0.76
N GLU A 243 32.44 -1.37 -0.35
CA GLU A 243 31.97 0.01 -0.36
C GLU A 243 30.56 0.05 0.26
N ILE A 244 30.34 1.00 1.17
CA ILE A 244 29.08 1.17 1.90
C ILE A 244 28.40 2.40 1.34
N TYR A 245 27.12 2.25 1.02
CA TYR A 245 26.25 3.29 0.50
C TYR A 245 25.15 3.62 1.52
N THR A 246 24.73 4.87 1.52
CA THR A 246 23.55 5.30 2.28
C THR A 246 22.31 5.13 1.43
N VAL A 247 21.30 4.44 1.96
CA VAL A 247 20.07 4.10 1.25
C VAL A 247 18.86 4.62 2.01
N ALA A 248 18.13 5.55 1.38
CA ALA A 248 16.87 6.07 1.91
C ALA A 248 15.72 5.12 1.61
N MET A 249 14.90 4.83 2.60
CA MET A 249 13.70 4.02 2.48
C MET A 249 12.68 4.35 3.55
N THR A 250 11.44 3.91 3.37
CA THR A 250 10.39 4.10 4.38
C THR A 250 10.64 3.26 5.63
N SER A 251 10.15 3.74 6.79
CA SER A 251 10.21 2.99 8.06
C SER A 251 9.57 1.61 7.96
N TYR A 252 8.50 1.47 7.17
CA TYR A 252 7.87 0.18 6.88
C TYR A 252 8.87 -0.81 6.28
N ARG A 253 9.64 -0.36 5.27
CA ARG A 253 10.63 -1.20 4.60
C ARG A 253 11.83 -1.48 5.49
N ALA A 254 12.36 -0.48 6.15
CA ALA A 254 13.51 -0.62 7.05
C ALA A 254 13.26 -1.57 8.23
N SER A 255 12.00 -1.75 8.60
CA SER A 255 11.58 -2.68 9.67
C SER A 255 11.27 -4.10 9.18
N GLY A 256 11.57 -4.41 7.93
CA GLY A 256 11.31 -5.73 7.34
C GLY A 256 9.88 -5.95 6.86
N GLY A 257 9.14 -4.87 6.57
CA GLY A 257 7.81 -4.95 5.97
C GLY A 257 7.87 -5.38 4.50
N GLY A 258 7.00 -6.32 4.10
CA GLY A 258 6.84 -6.78 2.71
C GLY A 258 7.27 -8.18 2.40
#